data_31bd6bacd82b71a79885b71a573d6b5b
#
_entry.id   31bd6bacd82b71a79885b71a573d6b5b
#
_cell.length_a   1.000
_cell.length_b   1.000
_cell.length_c   1.000
_cell.angle_alpha   90.00
_cell.angle_beta   90.00
_cell.angle_gamma   90.00
#
_symmetry.space_group_name_H-M   'P 1'
#
loop_
_entity.id
_entity.type
_entity.pdbx_description
1 polymer ?
#
loop_
_entity_poly.entity_id
_entity_poly.type
_entity_poly.pdbx_seq_one_letter_code
_entity_poly.pdbx_strand_id
1 'polypeptide(L)'
;MKRSSRTIVLAPPVARDIFNRSLCSTFLSAFPFPSRPRVILISLRASLRVRARRVTAPMNVYPKKKWEPELRAACARVSRTGDFTNDAGLKLRWYSWEVPRPKCIVVFAHGLGVHGSFEMLASVPPGTPRLHYETSWPERMNKSDVSLFCLDHQGHGRSESAVAGERCYFHRLDHLVDDFATFCGHVREERPDVPVFIVGTSLGGYVATKTAMEYPTSANGLVTLAPMLSLDRLSKRPLNRVLLPFTTLLSMFIPRVPLAKTMKNTKFPMTQKEVEEDPYTWASGVRYTRVRVAAEAYLSTLRLKKQGELEKITMPVISFHGREDEMTDPKSSEMLVERANTSDKRLEWVDDVFHDLCHERPTSDHICDEVIAWCLERVGGPKSARSGAKRARDSAAPAKPAKKPAAKAKKPASKAKSTAKTTAKGKSTKTTTKTTAKKTTRSKSRR
;
A
#
# COMPACT_ATOMS: atom_id res chain seq x y z
N MET A 1 52.77 29.37 1.29
CA MET A 1 52.34 28.04 0.82
C MET A 1 50.87 28.11 0.42
N LYS A 2 50.58 28.11 -0.88
CA LYS A 2 49.24 28.28 -1.46
C LYS A 2 48.58 26.89 -1.56
N ARG A 3 47.42 26.70 -0.91
CA ARG A 3 46.59 25.52 -1.11
C ARG A 3 45.66 25.75 -2.31
N SER A 4 45.83 24.92 -3.31
CA SER A 4 45.01 24.83 -4.53
C SER A 4 43.69 24.14 -4.23
N SER A 5 42.58 24.83 -4.39
CA SER A 5 41.22 24.29 -4.40
C SER A 5 40.96 23.73 -5.79
N ARG A 6 40.74 22.42 -5.88
CA ARG A 6 40.24 21.76 -7.11
C ARG A 6 38.70 21.77 -7.08
N THR A 7 38.14 22.58 -7.92
CA THR A 7 36.70 22.53 -8.26
C THR A 7 36.44 21.33 -9.14
N ILE A 8 35.61 20.40 -8.66
CA ILE A 8 35.09 19.29 -9.49
C ILE A 8 33.85 19.81 -10.21
N VAL A 9 33.97 19.99 -11.50
CA VAL A 9 32.84 20.30 -12.38
C VAL A 9 32.14 18.98 -12.73
N LEU A 10 30.93 18.79 -12.20
CA LEU A 10 30.04 17.70 -12.62
C LEU A 10 29.34 18.10 -13.92
N ALA A 11 29.46 17.25 -14.94
CA ALA A 11 28.79 17.41 -16.23
C ALA A 11 27.26 17.20 -16.08
N PRO A 12 26.44 17.90 -16.89
CA PRO A 12 24.98 17.77 -16.84
C PRO A 12 24.50 16.42 -17.45
N PRO A 13 23.40 15.88 -16.95
CA PRO A 13 22.83 14.65 -17.51
C PRO A 13 22.07 14.96 -18.81
N VAL A 14 22.70 14.70 -19.94
CA VAL A 14 22.03 14.67 -21.25
C VAL A 14 21.87 13.22 -21.67
N ALA A 15 20.64 12.87 -22.04
CA ALA A 15 20.21 11.65 -22.73
C ALA A 15 19.35 10.65 -21.96
N ARG A 16 18.07 11.00 -21.74
CA ARG A 16 17.01 10.01 -21.48
C ARG A 16 15.73 10.18 -22.32
N ASP A 17 15.68 11.11 -23.25
CA ASP A 17 14.44 11.43 -24.00
C ASP A 17 14.26 10.71 -25.36
N ILE A 18 15.14 9.80 -25.75
CA ILE A 18 15.14 9.24 -27.15
C ILE A 18 14.23 8.00 -27.27
N PHE A 19 13.71 7.42 -26.19
CA PHE A 19 13.00 6.13 -26.31
C PHE A 19 11.47 6.21 -26.52
N ASN A 20 10.89 7.39 -26.59
CA ASN A 20 9.42 7.55 -26.63
C ASN A 20 8.82 7.77 -28.03
N ARG A 21 9.61 7.78 -29.12
CA ARG A 21 9.09 8.03 -30.47
C ARG A 21 8.81 6.77 -31.29
N SER A 22 9.35 5.62 -30.93
CA SER A 22 9.24 4.39 -31.76
C SER A 22 8.01 3.54 -31.56
N LEU A 23 7.23 3.75 -30.46
CA LEU A 23 6.04 2.94 -30.17
C LEU A 23 4.73 3.52 -30.72
N CYS A 24 4.75 4.74 -31.22
CA CYS A 24 3.53 5.39 -31.72
C CYS A 24 3.18 5.02 -33.17
N SER A 25 4.14 4.52 -33.98
CA SER A 25 3.90 4.24 -35.42
C SER A 25 3.33 2.85 -35.71
N THR A 26 3.44 1.90 -34.76
CA THR A 26 3.02 0.49 -34.99
C THR A 26 1.58 0.19 -34.55
N PHE A 27 0.93 1.08 -33.80
CA PHE A 27 -0.44 0.85 -33.30
C PHE A 27 -1.55 1.48 -34.15
N LEU A 28 -1.22 2.31 -35.13
CA LEU A 28 -2.22 3.00 -35.95
C LEU A 28 -2.68 2.22 -37.20
N SER A 29 -2.07 1.07 -37.50
CA SER A 29 -2.38 0.30 -38.73
C SER A 29 -3.37 -0.88 -38.52
N ALA A 30 -3.89 -1.13 -37.31
CA ALA A 30 -4.64 -2.37 -37.02
C ALA A 30 -6.15 -2.25 -36.85
N PHE A 31 -6.75 -1.04 -36.98
CA PHE A 31 -8.21 -0.91 -36.88
C PHE A 31 -8.80 -0.05 -37.99
N PRO A 32 -9.80 -0.53 -38.75
CA PRO A 32 -10.55 0.30 -39.70
C PRO A 32 -11.52 1.21 -38.94
N PHE A 33 -11.28 2.52 -38.98
CA PHE A 33 -12.18 3.53 -38.44
C PHE A 33 -13.34 3.82 -39.42
N PRO A 34 -14.58 3.91 -38.96
CA PRO A 34 -15.69 4.39 -39.78
C PRO A 34 -15.53 5.90 -40.10
N SER A 35 -15.90 6.27 -41.28
CA SER A 35 -15.63 7.52 -41.97
C SER A 35 -16.24 8.84 -41.42
N ARG A 36 -16.57 8.96 -40.16
CA ARG A 36 -17.03 10.23 -39.53
C ARG A 36 -16.54 10.45 -38.09
N PRO A 37 -15.26 10.87 -37.86
CA PRO A 37 -14.75 11.06 -36.51
C PRO A 37 -15.16 12.39 -35.83
N ARG A 38 -15.73 13.37 -36.57
CA ARG A 38 -15.97 14.73 -36.02
C ARG A 38 -17.13 14.81 -35.01
N VAL A 39 -18.19 14.04 -35.16
CA VAL A 39 -19.37 14.12 -34.31
C VAL A 39 -19.15 13.50 -32.92
N ILE A 40 -18.41 12.38 -32.87
CA ILE A 40 -18.12 11.68 -31.61
C ILE A 40 -17.15 12.49 -30.73
N LEU A 41 -16.16 13.17 -31.32
CA LEU A 41 -15.21 14.00 -30.56
C LEU A 41 -15.88 15.24 -29.96
N ILE A 42 -16.85 15.85 -30.67
CA ILE A 42 -17.58 17.03 -30.20
C ILE A 42 -18.51 16.65 -29.03
N SER A 43 -19.19 15.50 -29.10
CA SER A 43 -20.04 14.99 -28.03
C SER A 43 -19.25 14.61 -26.78
N LEU A 44 -18.09 13.94 -26.93
CA LEU A 44 -17.20 13.64 -25.79
C LEU A 44 -16.62 14.92 -25.16
N ARG A 45 -16.20 15.90 -25.97
CA ARG A 45 -15.73 17.21 -25.46
C ARG A 45 -16.81 17.98 -24.73
N ALA A 46 -18.05 17.95 -25.20
CA ALA A 46 -19.18 18.62 -24.54
C ALA A 46 -19.52 17.94 -23.21
N SER A 47 -19.65 16.62 -23.16
CA SER A 47 -19.90 15.86 -21.94
C SER A 47 -18.75 15.95 -20.92
N LEU A 48 -17.50 15.96 -21.39
CA LEU A 48 -16.33 16.15 -20.54
C LEU A 48 -16.22 17.59 -20.01
N ARG A 49 -16.58 18.60 -20.81
CA ARG A 49 -16.61 20.01 -20.36
C ARG A 49 -17.67 20.25 -19.29
N VAL A 50 -18.86 19.62 -19.38
CA VAL A 50 -19.91 19.76 -18.36
C VAL A 50 -19.50 19.10 -17.05
N ARG A 51 -18.85 17.91 -17.09
CA ARG A 51 -18.29 17.28 -15.89
C ARG A 51 -17.06 18.01 -15.33
N ALA A 52 -16.17 18.50 -16.19
CA ALA A 52 -15.02 19.29 -15.78
C ALA A 52 -15.41 20.60 -15.09
N ARG A 53 -16.47 21.30 -15.55
CA ARG A 53 -16.95 22.54 -14.89
C ARG A 53 -17.49 22.31 -13.47
N ARG A 54 -18.02 21.13 -13.13
CA ARG A 54 -18.45 20.82 -11.75
C ARG A 54 -17.30 20.40 -10.81
N VAL A 55 -16.11 20.12 -11.34
CA VAL A 55 -14.96 19.67 -10.56
C VAL A 55 -13.91 20.77 -10.37
N THR A 56 -14.05 21.90 -11.05
CA THR A 56 -13.12 23.04 -10.97
C THR A 56 -13.47 24.06 -9.88
N ALA A 57 -14.23 23.71 -8.87
CA ALA A 57 -14.14 24.45 -7.61
C ALA A 57 -12.68 24.29 -7.12
N PRO A 58 -11.99 25.36 -6.75
CA PRO A 58 -10.63 25.28 -6.27
C PRO A 58 -10.61 24.36 -5.05
N MET A 59 -10.01 23.15 -5.20
CA MET A 59 -9.80 22.21 -4.10
C MET A 59 -8.64 22.69 -3.20
N ASN A 60 -8.48 23.99 -3.06
CA ASN A 60 -7.37 24.63 -2.36
C ASN A 60 -7.67 24.98 -0.92
N VAL A 61 -8.80 24.59 -0.40
CA VAL A 61 -9.09 24.85 0.99
C VAL A 61 -9.09 23.52 1.69
N TYR A 62 -7.99 23.22 2.40
CA TYR A 62 -8.15 22.38 3.58
C TYR A 62 -9.33 22.98 4.34
N PRO A 63 -10.42 22.27 4.57
CA PRO A 63 -11.40 22.78 5.49
C PRO A 63 -10.62 23.10 6.76
N LYS A 64 -10.73 24.34 7.28
CA LYS A 64 -10.23 24.69 8.61
C LYS A 64 -10.98 23.79 9.58
N LYS A 65 -10.46 22.59 9.77
CA LYS A 65 -11.12 21.61 10.60
C LYS A 65 -10.75 21.88 12.04
N LYS A 66 -11.72 21.63 12.88
CA LYS A 66 -11.70 21.58 14.34
C LYS A 66 -10.40 21.04 14.94
N TRP A 67 -9.71 20.14 14.23
CA TRP A 67 -8.55 19.38 14.69
C TRP A 67 -7.18 19.95 14.31
N GLU A 68 -7.10 21.09 13.61
CA GLU A 68 -5.79 21.62 13.20
C GLU A 68 -4.89 22.03 14.37
N PRO A 69 -5.42 22.62 15.48
CA PRO A 69 -4.61 22.90 16.67
C PRO A 69 -4.05 21.63 17.33
N GLU A 70 -4.88 20.59 17.48
CA GLU A 70 -4.49 19.31 18.05
C GLU A 70 -3.49 18.58 17.15
N LEU A 71 -3.68 18.65 15.84
CA LEU A 71 -2.74 18.07 14.87
C LEU A 71 -1.36 18.76 14.95
N ARG A 72 -1.33 20.06 15.16
CA ARG A 72 -0.08 20.82 15.41
C ARG A 72 0.54 20.42 16.75
N ALA A 73 -0.26 20.27 17.80
CA ALA A 73 0.22 19.83 19.10
C ALA A 73 0.76 18.39 19.08
N ALA A 74 0.12 17.50 18.32
CA ALA A 74 0.58 16.12 18.14
C ALA A 74 1.90 16.07 17.35
N CYS A 75 2.04 16.90 16.32
CA CYS A 75 3.31 17.07 15.61
C CYS A 75 4.41 17.70 16.48
N ALA A 76 4.05 18.40 17.56
CA ALA A 76 5.03 18.92 18.54
C ALA A 76 5.65 17.80 19.41
N ARG A 77 5.07 16.60 19.44
CA ARG A 77 5.64 15.42 20.13
C ARG A 77 6.62 14.62 19.26
N VAL A 78 6.75 14.94 17.97
CA VAL A 78 7.85 14.44 17.14
C VAL A 78 9.16 15.00 17.67
N SER A 79 10.23 14.22 17.57
CA SER A 79 11.56 14.70 18.01
C SER A 79 12.02 15.85 17.14
N ARG A 80 11.87 15.69 15.80
CA ARG A 80 12.17 16.74 14.81
C ARG A 80 11.18 16.67 13.66
N THR A 81 10.99 17.79 13.02
CA THR A 81 10.27 17.92 11.75
C THR A 81 10.93 19.00 10.91
N GLY A 82 10.88 18.84 9.62
CA GLY A 82 11.46 19.81 8.68
C GLY A 82 10.92 19.61 7.28
N ASP A 83 11.45 20.40 6.38
CA ASP A 83 11.23 20.27 4.96
C ASP A 83 12.56 20.08 4.25
N PHE A 84 12.60 19.29 3.19
CA PHE A 84 13.68 19.35 2.21
C PHE A 84 13.11 19.70 0.85
N THR A 85 13.93 20.29 -0.01
CA THR A 85 13.52 20.66 -1.36
C THR A 85 14.03 19.59 -2.31
N ASN A 86 13.11 18.94 -3.05
CA ASN A 86 13.47 17.94 -4.05
C ASN A 86 13.98 18.57 -5.36
N ASP A 87 14.43 17.76 -6.30
CA ASP A 87 14.96 18.20 -7.61
C ASP A 87 13.95 19.01 -8.45
N ALA A 88 12.65 18.83 -8.20
CA ALA A 88 11.59 19.61 -8.84
C ALA A 88 11.29 20.94 -8.13
N GLY A 89 12.04 21.29 -7.07
CA GLY A 89 11.86 22.51 -6.28
C GLY A 89 10.70 22.44 -5.29
N LEU A 90 10.11 21.27 -5.06
CA LEU A 90 9.00 21.10 -4.10
C LEU A 90 9.53 20.91 -2.70
N LYS A 91 8.92 21.58 -1.73
CA LYS A 91 9.18 21.37 -0.30
C LYS A 91 8.41 20.16 0.20
N LEU A 92 9.11 19.16 0.68
CA LEU A 92 8.57 17.92 1.18
C LEU A 92 8.76 17.85 2.70
N ARG A 93 7.64 17.65 3.41
CA ARG A 93 7.58 17.58 4.88
C ARG A 93 8.03 16.21 5.36
N TRP A 94 8.88 16.19 6.40
CA TRP A 94 9.28 14.98 7.11
C TRP A 94 9.12 15.10 8.62
N TYR A 95 9.09 13.97 9.30
CA TYR A 95 8.95 13.83 10.75
C TYR A 95 9.91 12.76 11.26
N SER A 96 10.37 12.91 12.50
CA SER A 96 11.10 11.86 13.19
C SER A 96 10.67 11.69 14.63
N TRP A 97 10.76 10.47 15.13
CA TRP A 97 10.66 10.08 16.53
C TRP A 97 11.95 9.36 16.88
N GLU A 98 12.82 10.03 17.58
CA GLU A 98 14.20 9.61 17.74
C GLU A 98 14.53 9.22 19.18
N VAL A 99 15.43 8.24 19.33
CA VAL A 99 16.10 7.93 20.59
C VAL A 99 17.55 8.37 20.51
N PRO A 100 18.19 8.72 21.64
CA PRO A 100 19.56 9.30 21.63
C PRO A 100 20.63 8.37 21.04
N ARG A 101 20.49 7.07 21.22
CA ARG A 101 21.43 6.04 20.73
C ARG A 101 20.65 4.90 20.07
N PRO A 102 20.15 5.10 18.85
CA PRO A 102 19.36 4.08 18.17
C PRO A 102 20.23 2.89 17.76
N LYS A 103 19.70 1.68 17.96
CA LYS A 103 20.28 0.44 17.42
C LYS A 103 20.13 0.39 15.90
N CYS A 104 19.01 0.87 15.41
CA CYS A 104 18.75 1.06 13.98
C CYS A 104 17.73 2.18 13.74
N ILE A 105 17.60 2.57 12.49
CA ILE A 105 16.66 3.58 12.04
C ILE A 105 15.69 2.92 11.05
N VAL A 106 14.41 3.20 11.21
CA VAL A 106 13.37 2.90 10.23
C VAL A 106 13.01 4.17 9.49
N VAL A 107 13.03 4.13 8.14
CA VAL A 107 12.49 5.19 7.28
C VAL A 107 11.22 4.68 6.61
N PHE A 108 10.10 5.34 6.87
CA PHE A 108 8.77 4.86 6.49
C PHE A 108 8.19 5.63 5.30
N ALA A 109 7.67 4.88 4.32
CA ALA A 109 6.93 5.37 3.16
C ALA A 109 5.43 5.05 3.31
N HIS A 110 4.60 6.09 3.36
CA HIS A 110 3.14 5.97 3.58
C HIS A 110 2.35 5.59 2.31
N GLY A 111 1.09 5.18 2.49
CA GLY A 111 0.16 4.80 1.44
C GLY A 111 -0.41 5.96 0.62
N LEU A 112 -1.14 5.65 -0.45
CA LEU A 112 -1.83 6.64 -1.28
C LEU A 112 -2.95 7.33 -0.48
N GLY A 113 -2.93 8.66 -0.47
CA GLY A 113 -4.02 9.45 0.09
C GLY A 113 -4.00 9.62 1.61
N VAL A 114 -2.97 9.14 2.25
CA VAL A 114 -2.65 9.36 3.67
C VAL A 114 -1.33 10.14 3.78
N HIS A 115 -0.73 10.22 4.95
CA HIS A 115 0.52 10.94 5.18
C HIS A 115 1.30 10.37 6.36
N GLY A 116 2.58 10.75 6.49
CA GLY A 116 3.50 10.13 7.43
C GLY A 116 3.04 10.16 8.89
N SER A 117 2.61 11.31 9.41
CA SER A 117 2.15 11.36 10.80
C SER A 117 0.82 10.62 11.01
N PHE A 118 -0.05 10.54 10.01
CA PHE A 118 -1.27 9.74 10.06
C PHE A 118 -0.96 8.24 10.17
N GLU A 119 -0.02 7.75 9.36
CA GLU A 119 0.37 6.33 9.40
C GLU A 119 1.07 5.93 10.70
N MET A 120 1.75 6.88 11.33
CA MET A 120 2.60 6.56 12.47
C MET A 120 1.89 6.75 13.83
N LEU A 121 1.02 7.75 13.96
CA LEU A 121 0.38 8.07 15.24
C LEU A 121 -0.88 7.24 15.49
N ALA A 122 -1.27 7.11 16.76
CA ALA A 122 -2.44 6.36 17.19
C ALA A 122 -3.68 7.25 17.34
N SER A 123 -4.84 6.64 17.16
CA SER A 123 -6.16 7.21 17.47
C SER A 123 -6.58 6.81 18.88
N VAL A 124 -6.86 7.79 19.73
CA VAL A 124 -7.33 7.56 21.11
C VAL A 124 -8.42 8.58 21.44
N PRO A 125 -9.67 8.18 21.66
CA PRO A 125 -10.22 6.83 21.45
C PRO A 125 -10.29 6.46 19.94
N PRO A 126 -10.46 5.18 19.60
CA PRO A 126 -10.59 4.74 18.21
C PRO A 126 -11.67 5.51 17.44
N GLY A 127 -11.40 5.82 16.16
CA GLY A 127 -12.29 6.62 15.30
C GLY A 127 -12.18 8.13 15.51
N THR A 128 -11.17 8.61 16.22
CA THR A 128 -10.75 10.02 16.29
C THR A 128 -9.51 10.25 15.42
N PRO A 129 -9.09 11.50 15.16
CA PRO A 129 -7.82 11.75 14.46
C PRO A 129 -6.62 11.08 15.14
N ARG A 130 -5.69 10.57 14.34
CA ARG A 130 -4.46 9.92 14.82
C ARG A 130 -3.44 10.95 15.26
N LEU A 131 -3.42 11.27 16.54
CA LEU A 131 -2.65 12.36 17.12
C LEU A 131 -1.78 11.92 18.31
N HIS A 132 -1.88 10.65 18.74
CA HIS A 132 -1.27 10.18 19.96
C HIS A 132 0.01 9.41 19.69
N TYR A 133 1.08 9.82 20.37
CA TYR A 133 2.34 9.08 20.41
C TYR A 133 2.19 7.78 21.22
N GLU A 134 1.49 7.86 22.33
CA GLU A 134 1.21 6.71 23.19
C GLU A 134 0.42 5.65 22.40
N THR A 135 0.78 4.40 22.57
CA THR A 135 0.21 3.24 21.86
C THR A 135 0.44 3.23 20.33
N SER A 136 1.34 4.08 19.84
CA SER A 136 1.68 4.17 18.41
C SER A 136 2.91 3.33 18.05
N TRP A 137 3.15 3.17 16.75
CA TRP A 137 4.37 2.55 16.21
C TRP A 137 5.64 3.28 16.67
N PRO A 138 5.75 4.64 16.61
CA PRO A 138 6.88 5.37 17.16
C PRO A 138 7.19 5.04 18.62
N GLU A 139 6.18 4.98 19.49
CA GLU A 139 6.40 4.62 20.88
C GLU A 139 6.98 3.22 21.05
N ARG A 140 6.41 2.21 20.33
CA ARG A 140 6.90 0.83 20.37
C ARG A 140 8.34 0.73 19.87
N MET A 141 8.64 1.39 18.75
CA MET A 141 9.98 1.44 18.19
C MET A 141 10.97 2.10 19.13
N ASN A 142 10.62 3.26 19.70
CA ASN A 142 11.49 3.99 20.61
C ASN A 142 11.76 3.20 21.91
N LYS A 143 10.78 2.45 22.44
CA LYS A 143 10.97 1.53 23.58
C LYS A 143 11.97 0.40 23.28
N SER A 144 12.22 0.11 22.01
CA SER A 144 13.14 -0.91 21.52
C SER A 144 14.48 -0.32 21.02
N ASP A 145 14.76 0.94 21.29
CA ASP A 145 15.93 1.70 20.80
C ASP A 145 15.96 1.80 19.27
N VAL A 146 14.82 1.89 18.60
CA VAL A 146 14.68 2.12 17.17
C VAL A 146 14.17 3.54 16.94
N SER A 147 14.89 4.33 16.15
CA SER A 147 14.41 5.66 15.70
C SER A 147 13.58 5.50 14.43
N LEU A 148 12.53 6.30 14.31
CA LEU A 148 11.63 6.29 13.16
C LEU A 148 11.63 7.64 12.45
N PHE A 149 11.74 7.60 11.14
CA PHE A 149 11.60 8.74 10.24
C PHE A 149 10.50 8.47 9.22
N CYS A 150 9.76 9.48 8.82
CA CYS A 150 8.82 9.36 7.71
C CYS A 150 8.74 10.66 6.89
N LEU A 151 8.49 10.50 5.60
CA LEU A 151 8.35 11.56 4.62
C LEU A 151 6.89 11.62 4.16
N ASP A 152 6.28 12.81 4.11
CA ASP A 152 5.07 13.02 3.32
C ASP A 152 5.46 13.07 1.84
N HIS A 153 5.00 12.12 1.05
CA HIS A 153 5.24 12.12 -0.39
C HIS A 153 4.70 13.39 -1.06
N GLN A 154 5.30 13.84 -2.16
CA GLN A 154 4.77 14.99 -2.90
C GLN A 154 3.27 14.83 -3.17
N GLY A 155 2.51 15.91 -3.00
CA GLY A 155 1.06 15.93 -3.11
C GLY A 155 0.30 15.33 -1.93
N HIS A 156 0.96 14.83 -0.90
CA HIS A 156 0.35 14.24 0.29
C HIS A 156 0.70 15.04 1.55
N GLY A 157 -0.06 14.81 2.60
CA GLY A 157 0.22 15.39 3.91
C GLY A 157 0.41 16.91 3.85
N ARG A 158 1.53 17.37 4.34
CA ARG A 158 1.95 18.78 4.32
C ARG A 158 3.01 19.08 3.25
N SER A 159 3.37 18.09 2.43
CA SER A 159 4.25 18.27 1.28
C SER A 159 3.57 19.02 0.14
N GLU A 160 4.36 19.79 -0.60
CA GLU A 160 3.90 20.47 -1.81
C GLU A 160 3.57 19.44 -2.91
N SER A 161 2.74 19.85 -3.85
CA SER A 161 2.31 19.02 -4.97
C SER A 161 2.90 19.53 -6.28
N ALA A 162 3.20 18.61 -7.19
CA ALA A 162 3.65 18.90 -8.55
C ALA A 162 2.69 19.81 -9.33
N VAL A 163 1.43 19.88 -8.91
CA VAL A 163 0.44 20.84 -9.40
C VAL A 163 -0.15 21.57 -8.19
N ALA A 164 0.06 22.86 -8.11
CA ALA A 164 -0.39 23.68 -6.99
C ALA A 164 -1.86 23.42 -6.65
N GLY A 165 -2.13 23.08 -5.39
CA GLY A 165 -3.46 22.80 -4.89
C GLY A 165 -4.07 21.45 -5.25
N GLU A 166 -3.40 20.62 -6.03
CA GLU A 166 -3.84 19.25 -6.29
C GLU A 166 -3.30 18.32 -5.22
N ARG A 167 -4.19 17.55 -4.59
CA ARG A 167 -3.80 16.57 -3.58
C ARG A 167 -3.85 15.16 -4.13
N CYS A 168 -3.03 14.26 -3.56
CA CYS A 168 -2.90 12.87 -4.00
C CYS A 168 -2.64 12.80 -5.51
N TYR A 169 -1.81 13.72 -6.02
CA TYR A 169 -1.45 13.83 -7.42
C TYR A 169 0.06 13.91 -7.59
N PHE A 170 0.54 13.15 -8.54
CA PHE A 170 1.92 13.15 -9.00
C PHE A 170 1.95 12.91 -10.52
N HIS A 171 2.95 13.44 -11.19
CA HIS A 171 3.09 13.23 -12.63
C HIS A 171 3.63 11.85 -12.95
N ARG A 172 4.58 11.36 -12.16
CA ARG A 172 5.21 10.04 -12.29
C ARG A 172 5.39 9.42 -10.91
N LEU A 173 5.21 8.12 -10.84
CA LEU A 173 5.43 7.37 -9.62
C LEU A 173 6.93 7.31 -9.27
N ASP A 174 7.81 7.33 -10.29
CA ASP A 174 9.27 7.38 -10.12
C ASP A 174 9.72 8.60 -9.30
N HIS A 175 9.03 9.77 -9.41
CA HIS A 175 9.37 10.95 -8.61
C HIS A 175 9.23 10.72 -7.11
N LEU A 176 8.25 9.90 -6.69
CA LEU A 176 8.10 9.54 -5.27
C LEU A 176 9.25 8.64 -4.82
N VAL A 177 9.75 7.80 -5.71
CA VAL A 177 10.90 6.92 -5.46
C VAL A 177 12.18 7.73 -5.28
N ASP A 178 12.43 8.68 -6.20
CA ASP A 178 13.61 9.57 -6.15
C ASP A 178 13.58 10.43 -4.89
N ASP A 179 12.43 11.03 -4.56
CA ASP A 179 12.24 11.82 -3.33
C ASP A 179 12.53 11.00 -2.06
N PHE A 180 12.00 9.77 -2.01
CA PHE A 180 12.18 8.90 -0.86
C PHE A 180 13.63 8.40 -0.73
N ALA A 181 14.27 8.07 -1.85
CA ALA A 181 15.68 7.68 -1.88
C ALA A 181 16.59 8.82 -1.40
N THR A 182 16.32 10.04 -1.86
CA THR A 182 17.03 11.26 -1.41
C THR A 182 16.87 11.46 0.10
N PHE A 183 15.65 11.30 0.61
CA PHE A 183 15.39 11.40 2.06
C PHE A 183 16.13 10.32 2.85
N CYS A 184 16.14 9.06 2.37
CA CYS A 184 16.94 7.99 2.98
C CYS A 184 18.43 8.34 2.99
N GLY A 185 18.93 8.96 1.93
CA GLY A 185 20.31 9.47 1.86
C GLY A 185 20.61 10.48 2.96
N HIS A 186 19.76 11.49 3.15
CA HIS A 186 19.91 12.48 4.21
C HIS A 186 19.92 11.85 5.61
N VAL A 187 19.04 10.87 5.88
CA VAL A 187 19.00 10.16 7.17
C VAL A 187 20.31 9.38 7.41
N ARG A 188 20.84 8.74 6.36
CA ARG A 188 22.12 8.00 6.46
C ARG A 188 23.33 8.91 6.64
N GLU A 189 23.34 10.05 5.99
CA GLU A 189 24.42 11.05 6.15
C GLU A 189 24.47 11.63 7.57
N GLU A 190 23.29 11.85 8.19
CA GLU A 190 23.21 12.28 9.58
C GLU A 190 23.65 11.22 10.60
N ARG A 191 23.49 9.94 10.26
CA ARG A 191 23.73 8.78 11.15
C ARG A 191 24.48 7.66 10.42
N PRO A 192 25.72 7.88 9.96
CA PRO A 192 26.42 6.96 9.05
C PRO A 192 26.69 5.57 9.65
N ASP A 193 26.83 5.49 10.97
CA ASP A 193 27.15 4.24 11.69
C ASP A 193 25.91 3.45 12.12
N VAL A 194 24.70 3.97 11.88
CA VAL A 194 23.44 3.35 12.31
C VAL A 194 22.78 2.65 11.11
N PRO A 195 22.49 1.34 11.20
CA PRO A 195 21.76 0.64 10.14
C PRO A 195 20.41 1.27 9.87
N VAL A 196 20.06 1.42 8.59
CA VAL A 196 18.78 1.98 8.12
C VAL A 196 17.98 0.90 7.44
N PHE A 197 16.72 0.74 7.84
CA PHE A 197 15.73 -0.14 7.20
C PHE A 197 14.62 0.71 6.60
N ILE A 198 14.20 0.37 5.38
CA ILE A 198 13.07 1.03 4.73
C ILE A 198 11.82 0.18 4.91
N VAL A 199 10.74 0.83 5.34
CA VAL A 199 9.43 0.22 5.53
C VAL A 199 8.41 0.96 4.67
N GLY A 200 7.56 0.25 3.96
CA GLY A 200 6.54 0.91 3.14
C GLY A 200 5.21 0.17 3.11
N THR A 201 4.11 0.91 3.21
CA THR A 201 2.75 0.37 3.13
C THR A 201 2.07 0.73 1.80
N SER A 202 1.34 -0.22 1.20
CA SER A 202 0.53 0.05 0.00
C SER A 202 1.32 0.72 -1.14
N LEU A 203 0.99 1.95 -1.55
CA LEU A 203 1.78 2.77 -2.46
C LEU A 203 3.21 2.98 -1.96
N GLY A 204 3.39 3.26 -0.67
CA GLY A 204 4.70 3.37 -0.04
C GLY A 204 5.48 2.06 -0.10
N GLY A 205 4.80 0.91 -0.07
CA GLY A 205 5.40 -0.39 -0.31
C GLY A 205 5.99 -0.53 -1.72
N TYR A 206 5.33 0.03 -2.73
CA TYR A 206 5.90 0.17 -4.06
C TYR A 206 7.13 1.09 -4.04
N VAL A 207 7.02 2.28 -3.42
CA VAL A 207 8.10 3.26 -3.33
C VAL A 207 9.34 2.63 -2.67
N ALA A 208 9.18 2.00 -1.50
CA ALA A 208 10.27 1.33 -0.79
C ALA A 208 10.88 0.18 -1.62
N THR A 209 10.06 -0.62 -2.29
CA THR A 209 10.54 -1.71 -3.17
C THR A 209 11.38 -1.16 -4.32
N LYS A 210 10.90 -0.12 -5.01
CA LYS A 210 11.65 0.51 -6.10
C LYS A 210 12.93 1.19 -5.60
N THR A 211 12.90 1.82 -4.43
CA THR A 211 14.09 2.37 -3.79
C THR A 211 15.13 1.27 -3.54
N ALA A 212 14.72 0.12 -3.00
CA ALA A 212 15.63 -1.02 -2.81
C ALA A 212 16.23 -1.56 -4.13
N MET A 213 15.49 -1.47 -5.23
CA MET A 213 15.94 -1.90 -6.56
C MET A 213 16.93 -0.94 -7.21
N GLU A 214 16.63 0.37 -7.15
CA GLU A 214 17.35 1.41 -7.91
C GLU A 214 18.45 2.08 -7.09
N TYR A 215 18.31 2.05 -5.75
CA TYR A 215 19.23 2.65 -4.79
C TYR A 215 19.63 1.63 -3.71
N PRO A 216 20.33 0.52 -4.07
CA PRO A 216 20.58 -0.60 -3.18
C PRO A 216 21.39 -0.25 -1.93
N THR A 217 22.10 0.86 -1.93
CA THR A 217 22.86 1.37 -0.78
C THR A 217 22.03 2.26 0.15
N SER A 218 20.78 2.58 -0.18
CA SER A 218 19.92 3.46 0.63
C SER A 218 19.49 2.82 1.95
N ALA A 219 19.46 1.49 2.03
CA ALA A 219 19.02 0.77 3.21
C ALA A 219 19.78 -0.55 3.41
N ASN A 220 19.66 -1.09 4.62
CA ASN A 220 20.20 -2.39 5.03
C ASN A 220 19.18 -3.53 4.92
N GLY A 221 17.90 -3.21 4.68
CA GLY A 221 16.83 -4.16 4.47
C GLY A 221 15.50 -3.49 4.13
N LEU A 222 14.60 -4.26 3.54
CA LEU A 222 13.29 -3.85 3.04
C LEU A 222 12.17 -4.57 3.80
N VAL A 223 11.24 -3.80 4.33
CA VAL A 223 9.96 -4.28 4.88
C VAL A 223 8.82 -3.73 4.06
N THR A 224 7.88 -4.58 3.65
CA THR A 224 6.69 -4.14 2.94
C THR A 224 5.41 -4.60 3.65
N LEU A 225 4.42 -3.73 3.71
CA LEU A 225 3.12 -3.94 4.35
C LEU A 225 2.03 -3.79 3.28
N ALA A 226 1.40 -4.88 2.88
CA ALA A 226 0.38 -4.90 1.82
C ALA A 226 0.78 -4.08 0.58
N PRO A 227 1.98 -4.31 -0.01
CA PRO A 227 2.56 -3.41 -1.00
C PRO A 227 1.79 -3.42 -2.33
N MET A 228 1.70 -2.27 -3.00
CA MET A 228 1.07 -2.12 -4.31
C MET A 228 2.04 -2.54 -5.45
N LEU A 229 2.39 -3.81 -5.56
CA LEU A 229 3.29 -4.30 -6.61
C LEU A 229 2.57 -4.95 -7.79
N SER A 230 1.27 -5.23 -7.65
CA SER A 230 0.40 -5.72 -8.71
C SER A 230 -1.00 -5.14 -8.58
N LEU A 231 -1.60 -4.79 -9.71
CA LEU A 231 -3.02 -4.41 -9.81
C LEU A 231 -3.86 -5.48 -10.54
N ASP A 232 -3.39 -6.74 -10.61
CA ASP A 232 -4.08 -7.79 -11.36
C ASP A 232 -5.48 -8.09 -10.81
N ARG A 233 -5.61 -8.15 -9.49
CA ARG A 233 -6.91 -8.37 -8.84
C ARG A 233 -7.91 -7.28 -9.23
N LEU A 234 -7.46 -6.03 -9.25
CA LEU A 234 -8.27 -4.88 -9.65
C LEU A 234 -8.53 -4.86 -11.16
N SER A 235 -7.53 -5.18 -11.99
CA SER A 235 -7.62 -5.17 -13.46
C SER A 235 -8.50 -6.28 -14.01
N LYS A 236 -8.67 -7.39 -13.29
CA LYS A 236 -9.55 -8.51 -13.70
C LYS A 236 -11.05 -8.19 -13.59
N ARG A 237 -11.45 -7.14 -12.86
CA ARG A 237 -12.85 -6.68 -12.85
C ARG A 237 -13.24 -6.24 -14.26
N PRO A 238 -14.41 -6.68 -14.81
CA PRO A 238 -14.74 -6.52 -16.23
C PRO A 238 -14.57 -5.09 -16.77
N LEU A 239 -15.07 -4.09 -16.04
CA LEU A 239 -14.95 -2.69 -16.42
C LEU A 239 -13.49 -2.21 -16.41
N ASN A 240 -12.71 -2.58 -15.41
CA ASN A 240 -11.32 -2.17 -15.26
C ASN A 240 -10.42 -2.81 -16.32
N ARG A 241 -10.72 -4.06 -16.72
CA ARG A 241 -9.98 -4.75 -17.79
C ARG A 241 -9.98 -3.96 -19.10
N VAL A 242 -11.10 -3.29 -19.39
CA VAL A 242 -11.21 -2.43 -20.58
C VAL A 242 -10.63 -1.05 -20.31
N LEU A 243 -10.95 -0.43 -19.17
CA LEU A 243 -10.60 0.96 -18.91
C LEU A 243 -9.11 1.19 -18.56
N LEU A 244 -8.48 0.30 -17.80
CA LEU A 244 -7.11 0.52 -17.33
C LEU A 244 -6.08 0.69 -18.46
N PRO A 245 -6.06 -0.11 -19.53
CA PRO A 245 -5.14 0.12 -20.65
C PRO A 245 -5.33 1.51 -21.32
N PHE A 246 -6.57 2.00 -21.36
CA PHE A 246 -6.87 3.32 -21.93
C PHE A 246 -6.51 4.48 -21.00
N THR A 247 -6.33 4.24 -19.71
CA THR A 247 -5.95 5.30 -18.75
C THR A 247 -4.63 5.97 -19.17
N THR A 248 -3.71 5.21 -19.74
CA THR A 248 -2.42 5.74 -20.23
C THR A 248 -2.65 6.78 -21.30
N LEU A 249 -3.44 6.47 -22.31
CA LEU A 249 -3.79 7.41 -23.39
C LEU A 249 -4.59 8.60 -22.83
N LEU A 250 -5.60 8.34 -22.03
CA LEU A 250 -6.43 9.39 -21.41
C LEU A 250 -5.59 10.32 -20.52
N SER A 251 -4.57 9.79 -19.86
CA SER A 251 -3.70 10.57 -19.00
C SER A 251 -2.88 11.64 -19.72
N MET A 252 -2.70 11.51 -21.04
CA MET A 252 -2.03 12.53 -21.87
C MET A 252 -2.92 13.76 -22.10
N PHE A 253 -4.25 13.58 -22.14
CA PHE A 253 -5.20 14.65 -22.47
C PHE A 253 -5.98 15.16 -21.28
N ILE A 254 -6.29 14.27 -20.30
CA ILE A 254 -7.14 14.58 -19.16
C ILE A 254 -6.55 14.05 -17.84
N PRO A 255 -5.29 14.36 -17.53
CA PRO A 255 -4.55 13.73 -16.42
C PRO A 255 -5.20 13.92 -15.04
N ARG A 256 -5.90 15.03 -14.81
CA ARG A 256 -6.46 15.43 -13.52
C ARG A 256 -7.93 15.06 -13.32
N VAL A 257 -8.56 14.45 -14.33
CA VAL A 257 -9.97 14.04 -14.22
C VAL A 257 -10.10 12.90 -13.22
N PRO A 258 -11.10 12.95 -12.30
CA PRO A 258 -11.43 11.84 -11.42
C PRO A 258 -11.82 10.59 -12.21
N LEU A 259 -11.20 9.44 -11.92
CA LEU A 259 -11.45 8.18 -12.60
C LEU A 259 -12.26 7.21 -11.75
N ALA A 260 -11.78 6.93 -10.54
CA ALA A 260 -12.38 5.92 -9.67
C ALA A 260 -12.47 6.43 -8.24
N LYS A 261 -13.56 6.08 -7.55
CA LYS A 261 -13.66 6.30 -6.09
C LYS A 261 -12.60 5.48 -5.39
N THR A 262 -11.97 6.08 -4.38
CA THR A 262 -11.09 5.36 -3.47
C THR A 262 -11.91 4.35 -2.68
N MET A 263 -11.40 3.14 -2.54
CA MET A 263 -12.05 2.09 -1.75
C MET A 263 -12.08 2.51 -0.28
N LYS A 264 -13.15 2.12 0.40
CA LYS A 264 -13.31 2.33 1.83
C LYS A 264 -12.97 1.04 2.56
N ASN A 265 -12.36 1.16 3.72
CA ASN A 265 -12.22 0.05 4.65
C ASN A 265 -13.58 -0.22 5.31
N THR A 266 -14.27 -1.25 4.84
CA THR A 266 -15.59 -1.64 5.36
C THR A 266 -15.51 -2.65 6.50
N LYS A 267 -14.39 -3.36 6.62
CA LYS A 267 -14.16 -4.35 7.69
C LYS A 267 -13.84 -3.64 9.03
N PHE A 268 -13.13 -2.51 8.96
CA PHE A 268 -12.72 -1.72 10.13
C PHE A 268 -13.31 -0.30 10.08
N PRO A 269 -14.57 -0.09 10.49
CA PRO A 269 -15.25 1.19 10.34
C PRO A 269 -14.62 2.32 11.18
N MET A 270 -13.96 2.00 12.31
CA MET A 270 -13.26 3.00 13.11
C MET A 270 -12.01 3.50 12.38
N THR A 271 -11.21 2.62 11.78
CA THR A 271 -10.08 2.99 10.93
C THR A 271 -10.54 3.85 9.74
N GLN A 272 -11.66 3.48 9.10
CA GLN A 272 -12.24 4.32 8.04
C GLN A 272 -12.65 5.71 8.54
N LYS A 273 -13.22 5.81 9.74
CA LYS A 273 -13.60 7.08 10.36
C LYS A 273 -12.37 7.95 10.66
N GLU A 274 -11.28 7.36 11.13
CA GLU A 274 -9.99 8.04 11.36
C GLU A 274 -9.49 8.72 10.07
N VAL A 275 -9.54 7.99 8.95
CA VAL A 275 -9.22 8.56 7.62
C VAL A 275 -10.16 9.73 7.27
N GLU A 276 -11.44 9.63 7.57
CA GLU A 276 -12.44 10.66 7.25
C GLU A 276 -12.34 11.91 8.14
N GLU A 277 -11.86 11.75 9.36
CA GLU A 277 -11.68 12.85 10.32
C GLU A 277 -10.36 13.62 10.13
N ASP A 278 -9.33 13.01 9.56
CA ASP A 278 -8.06 13.67 9.34
C ASP A 278 -8.14 14.68 8.18
N PRO A 279 -7.69 15.94 8.38
CA PRO A 279 -7.79 16.99 7.36
C PRO A 279 -6.84 16.83 6.18
N TYR A 280 -5.79 16.02 6.30
CA TYR A 280 -4.74 15.88 5.30
C TYR A 280 -4.82 14.57 4.51
N THR A 281 -5.76 13.69 4.83
CA THR A 281 -6.01 12.48 4.05
C THR A 281 -6.86 12.76 2.81
N TRP A 282 -6.94 11.79 1.91
CA TRP A 282 -7.77 11.86 0.70
C TRP A 282 -9.26 12.06 1.01
N ALA A 283 -9.76 11.56 2.13
CA ALA A 283 -11.16 11.68 2.51
C ALA A 283 -11.60 13.11 2.77
N SER A 284 -10.66 13.99 3.10
CA SER A 284 -10.96 15.41 3.36
C SER A 284 -11.23 16.26 2.11
N GLY A 285 -11.19 15.69 0.89
CA GLY A 285 -11.49 16.43 -0.34
C GLY A 285 -11.27 15.68 -1.66
N VAL A 286 -10.37 14.69 -1.68
CA VAL A 286 -9.94 13.99 -2.91
C VAL A 286 -10.60 12.62 -3.02
N ARG A 287 -11.83 12.46 -3.00
CA ARG A 287 -12.52 11.15 -2.96
C ARG A 287 -12.30 10.24 -4.18
N TYR A 288 -11.39 10.60 -5.08
CA TYR A 288 -11.20 9.90 -6.35
C TYR A 288 -9.73 9.80 -6.72
N THR A 289 -9.32 8.64 -7.22
CA THR A 289 -8.05 8.49 -7.93
C THR A 289 -8.14 9.18 -9.29
N ARG A 290 -7.13 9.96 -9.64
CA ARG A 290 -7.05 10.68 -10.90
C ARG A 290 -6.58 9.78 -12.03
N VAL A 291 -6.94 10.14 -13.27
CA VAL A 291 -6.53 9.38 -14.48
C VAL A 291 -5.02 9.18 -14.54
N ARG A 292 -4.21 10.24 -14.31
CA ARG A 292 -2.74 10.13 -14.31
C ARG A 292 -2.24 9.19 -13.22
N VAL A 293 -2.72 9.32 -12.01
CA VAL A 293 -2.30 8.48 -10.87
C VAL A 293 -2.62 7.01 -11.12
N ALA A 294 -3.81 6.72 -11.65
CA ALA A 294 -4.20 5.36 -12.01
C ALA A 294 -3.35 4.79 -13.16
N ALA A 295 -3.03 5.60 -14.17
CA ALA A 295 -2.16 5.21 -15.28
C ALA A 295 -0.74 4.90 -14.81
N GLU A 296 -0.16 5.75 -13.97
CA GLU A 296 1.17 5.57 -13.40
C GLU A 296 1.22 4.31 -12.52
N ALA A 297 0.23 4.10 -11.63
CA ALA A 297 0.15 2.90 -10.81
C ALA A 297 0.06 1.62 -11.67
N TYR A 298 -0.78 1.63 -12.72
CA TYR A 298 -0.94 0.50 -13.62
C TYR A 298 0.36 0.20 -14.39
N LEU A 299 0.94 1.20 -15.06
CA LEU A 299 2.17 1.01 -15.83
C LEU A 299 3.35 0.58 -14.96
N SER A 300 3.48 1.17 -13.78
CA SER A 300 4.56 0.89 -12.86
C SER A 300 4.51 -0.54 -12.33
N THR A 301 3.31 -1.01 -11.95
CA THR A 301 3.13 -2.41 -11.54
C THR A 301 3.36 -3.41 -12.69
N LEU A 302 3.03 -3.05 -13.94
CA LEU A 302 3.37 -3.87 -15.10
C LEU A 302 4.89 -3.97 -15.33
N ARG A 303 5.64 -2.88 -15.09
CA ARG A 303 7.11 -2.89 -15.21
C ARG A 303 7.74 -3.85 -14.20
N LEU A 304 7.27 -3.87 -12.95
CA LEU A 304 7.79 -4.78 -11.90
C LEU A 304 7.63 -6.26 -12.24
N LYS A 305 6.65 -6.62 -13.08
CA LYS A 305 6.44 -8.01 -13.51
C LYS A 305 7.47 -8.47 -14.53
N LYS A 306 8.22 -7.57 -15.17
CA LYS A 306 9.27 -7.96 -16.10
C LYS A 306 10.37 -8.72 -15.35
N GLN A 307 10.88 -9.75 -16.00
CA GLN A 307 12.02 -10.50 -15.49
C GLN A 307 13.24 -9.57 -15.34
N GLY A 308 14.03 -9.76 -14.30
CA GLY A 308 15.19 -8.93 -13.99
C GLY A 308 14.88 -7.66 -13.19
N GLU A 309 13.60 -7.34 -12.92
CA GLU A 309 13.27 -6.14 -12.13
C GLU A 309 13.38 -6.41 -10.62
N LEU A 310 12.58 -7.31 -10.06
CA LEU A 310 12.62 -7.61 -8.61
C LEU A 310 13.91 -8.32 -8.20
N GLU A 311 14.58 -8.99 -9.12
CA GLU A 311 15.87 -9.64 -8.94
C GLU A 311 17.01 -8.64 -8.67
N LYS A 312 16.80 -7.34 -8.86
CA LYS A 312 17.73 -6.27 -8.45
C LYS A 312 17.81 -6.11 -6.94
N ILE A 313 16.83 -6.61 -6.19
CA ILE A 313 16.81 -6.53 -4.73
C ILE A 313 17.75 -7.59 -4.16
N THR A 314 18.85 -7.15 -3.55
CA THR A 314 19.87 -8.00 -2.95
C THR A 314 19.94 -7.90 -1.43
N MET A 315 19.26 -6.91 -0.85
CA MET A 315 19.17 -6.77 0.60
C MET A 315 18.14 -7.72 1.21
N PRO A 316 18.20 -8.00 2.53
CA PRO A 316 17.17 -8.72 3.26
C PRO A 316 15.76 -8.15 3.02
N VAL A 317 14.75 -9.02 2.89
CA VAL A 317 13.36 -8.65 2.63
C VAL A 317 12.39 -9.39 3.53
N ILE A 318 11.47 -8.68 4.14
CA ILE A 318 10.25 -9.25 4.72
C ILE A 318 9.03 -8.53 4.16
N SER A 319 7.99 -9.29 3.83
CA SER A 319 6.72 -8.77 3.34
C SER A 319 5.57 -9.29 4.20
N PHE A 320 4.71 -8.41 4.69
CA PHE A 320 3.46 -8.75 5.36
C PHE A 320 2.30 -8.49 4.42
N HIS A 321 1.34 -9.41 4.34
CA HIS A 321 0.15 -9.19 3.50
C HIS A 321 -1.08 -9.88 4.08
N GLY A 322 -2.20 -9.14 4.12
CA GLY A 322 -3.50 -9.69 4.49
C GLY A 322 -4.01 -10.66 3.43
N ARG A 323 -4.43 -11.88 3.84
CA ARG A 323 -4.98 -12.86 2.88
C ARG A 323 -6.25 -12.34 2.19
N GLU A 324 -7.03 -11.53 2.91
CA GLU A 324 -8.30 -10.99 2.44
C GLU A 324 -8.19 -9.58 1.84
N ASP A 325 -6.98 -9.06 1.64
CA ASP A 325 -6.78 -7.71 1.09
C ASP A 325 -7.47 -7.56 -0.27
N GLU A 326 -8.38 -6.59 -0.37
CA GLU A 326 -9.08 -6.25 -1.60
C GLU A 326 -8.54 -4.99 -2.29
N MET A 327 -7.67 -4.23 -1.64
CA MET A 327 -7.10 -3.01 -2.19
C MET A 327 -5.85 -3.29 -3.01
N THR A 328 -4.98 -4.17 -2.54
CA THR A 328 -3.79 -4.64 -3.26
C THR A 328 -3.87 -6.14 -3.51
N ASP A 329 -3.06 -6.64 -4.43
CA ASP A 329 -3.07 -8.07 -4.77
C ASP A 329 -2.09 -8.83 -3.87
N PRO A 330 -2.54 -9.74 -2.98
CA PRO A 330 -1.64 -10.51 -2.11
C PRO A 330 -0.55 -11.29 -2.86
N LYS A 331 -0.83 -11.72 -4.09
CA LYS A 331 0.17 -12.37 -4.96
C LYS A 331 1.36 -11.47 -5.30
N SER A 332 1.24 -10.16 -5.09
CA SER A 332 2.34 -9.22 -5.28
C SER A 332 3.45 -9.43 -4.26
N SER A 333 3.12 -9.79 -3.02
CA SER A 333 4.10 -10.11 -1.98
C SER A 333 4.75 -11.48 -2.20
N GLU A 334 3.99 -12.47 -2.70
CA GLU A 334 4.58 -13.74 -3.16
C GLU A 334 5.62 -13.48 -4.25
N MET A 335 5.26 -12.74 -5.29
CA MET A 335 6.15 -12.39 -6.40
C MET A 335 7.41 -11.65 -5.92
N LEU A 336 7.28 -10.72 -4.96
CA LEU A 336 8.42 -10.00 -4.38
C LEU A 336 9.40 -10.97 -3.71
N VAL A 337 8.89 -11.80 -2.79
CA VAL A 337 9.73 -12.71 -2.00
C VAL A 337 10.32 -13.82 -2.86
N GLU A 338 9.58 -14.37 -3.83
CA GLU A 338 10.08 -15.37 -4.76
C GLU A 338 11.24 -14.82 -5.58
N ARG A 339 11.10 -13.59 -6.12
CA ARG A 339 12.01 -13.06 -7.13
C ARG A 339 13.17 -12.22 -6.60
N ALA A 340 13.10 -11.71 -5.36
CA ALA A 340 14.22 -10.99 -4.75
C ALA A 340 15.48 -11.89 -4.70
N ASN A 341 16.62 -11.35 -5.13
CA ASN A 341 17.89 -12.05 -5.22
C ASN A 341 18.65 -12.00 -3.87
N THR A 342 18.04 -12.51 -2.85
CA THR A 342 18.61 -12.65 -1.51
C THR A 342 18.16 -13.97 -0.89
N SER A 343 19.00 -14.57 -0.05
CA SER A 343 18.63 -15.75 0.75
C SER A 343 17.86 -15.38 2.02
N ASP A 344 17.97 -14.10 2.47
CA ASP A 344 17.28 -13.60 3.65
C ASP A 344 15.97 -12.91 3.21
N LYS A 345 14.97 -13.74 2.96
CA LYS A 345 13.66 -13.26 2.50
C LYS A 345 12.52 -14.08 3.11
N ARG A 346 11.43 -13.38 3.50
CA ARG A 346 10.29 -13.99 4.21
C ARG A 346 8.99 -13.32 3.80
N LEU A 347 7.93 -14.11 3.65
CA LEU A 347 6.55 -13.65 3.51
C LEU A 347 5.75 -14.06 4.73
N GLU A 348 5.12 -13.09 5.38
CA GLU A 348 4.23 -13.29 6.50
C GLU A 348 2.78 -13.02 6.07
N TRP A 349 1.97 -14.04 6.14
CA TRP A 349 0.54 -13.93 5.93
C TRP A 349 -0.16 -13.46 7.19
N VAL A 350 -1.00 -12.45 7.02
CA VAL A 350 -1.75 -11.86 8.14
C VAL A 350 -3.22 -12.17 7.96
N ASP A 351 -3.82 -12.76 8.98
CA ASP A 351 -5.25 -13.05 9.01
C ASP A 351 -6.02 -11.94 9.74
N ASP A 352 -7.32 -11.86 9.52
CA ASP A 352 -8.25 -10.92 10.14
C ASP A 352 -7.96 -9.43 9.93
N VAL A 353 -7.22 -9.10 8.87
CA VAL A 353 -6.96 -7.72 8.42
C VAL A 353 -7.61 -7.47 7.07
N PHE A 354 -7.79 -6.19 6.72
CA PHE A 354 -8.29 -5.80 5.41
C PHE A 354 -7.15 -5.26 4.54
N HIS A 355 -6.52 -4.15 4.94
CA HIS A 355 -5.45 -3.52 4.16
C HIS A 355 -4.50 -2.66 4.98
N ASP A 356 -5.00 -1.96 5.99
CA ASP A 356 -4.23 -1.01 6.79
C ASP A 356 -3.53 -1.73 7.95
N LEU A 357 -2.43 -2.41 7.63
CA LEU A 357 -1.67 -3.22 8.58
C LEU A 357 -1.05 -2.40 9.72
N CYS A 358 -0.95 -1.09 9.57
CA CYS A 358 -0.44 -0.21 10.62
C CYS A 358 -1.49 0.10 11.71
N HIS A 359 -2.79 -0.11 11.44
CA HIS A 359 -3.86 0.37 12.34
C HIS A 359 -5.01 -0.60 12.57
N GLU A 360 -5.08 -1.70 11.85
CA GLU A 360 -6.10 -2.72 12.03
C GLU A 360 -5.74 -3.59 13.24
N ARG A 361 -6.19 -3.15 14.43
CA ARG A 361 -5.88 -3.78 15.73
C ARG A 361 -6.79 -4.98 16.01
N PRO A 362 -6.26 -5.98 16.76
CA PRO A 362 -4.99 -5.99 17.50
C PRO A 362 -3.77 -6.36 16.65
N THR A 363 -3.96 -6.82 15.43
CA THR A 363 -2.92 -7.40 14.57
C THR A 363 -1.79 -6.41 14.25
N SER A 364 -2.11 -5.12 14.11
CA SER A 364 -1.13 -4.05 13.87
C SER A 364 -0.01 -4.00 14.92
N ASP A 365 -0.34 -4.22 16.19
CA ASP A 365 0.63 -4.20 17.28
C ASP A 365 1.63 -5.35 17.15
N HIS A 366 1.15 -6.55 16.80
CA HIS A 366 2.00 -7.71 16.53
C HIS A 366 2.91 -7.49 15.32
N ILE A 367 2.38 -6.94 14.24
CA ILE A 367 3.18 -6.62 13.04
C ILE A 367 4.30 -5.63 13.39
N CYS A 368 4.02 -4.60 14.19
CA CYS A 368 5.03 -3.65 14.64
C CYS A 368 6.15 -4.35 15.42
N ASP A 369 5.81 -5.24 16.35
CA ASP A 369 6.78 -5.98 17.15
C ASP A 369 7.64 -6.93 16.27
N GLU A 370 7.03 -7.59 15.27
CA GLU A 370 7.75 -8.42 14.29
C GLU A 370 8.70 -7.58 13.41
N VAL A 371 8.28 -6.40 12.95
CA VAL A 371 9.14 -5.48 12.19
C VAL A 371 10.33 -5.04 13.03
N ILE A 372 10.10 -4.68 14.30
CA ILE A 372 11.17 -4.30 15.23
C ILE A 372 12.16 -5.47 15.42
N ALA A 373 11.65 -6.65 15.72
CA ALA A 373 12.47 -7.84 15.94
C ALA A 373 13.29 -8.17 14.69
N TRP A 374 12.68 -8.16 13.52
CA TRP A 374 13.33 -8.42 12.25
C TRP A 374 14.45 -7.41 11.94
N CYS A 375 14.25 -6.13 12.19
CA CYS A 375 15.28 -5.10 12.04
C CYS A 375 16.44 -5.34 13.01
N LEU A 376 16.14 -5.57 14.30
CA LEU A 376 17.15 -5.75 15.34
C LEU A 376 18.00 -7.01 15.16
N GLU A 377 17.45 -8.07 14.62
CA GLU A 377 18.21 -9.30 14.26
C GLU A 377 19.30 -9.03 13.22
N ARG A 378 19.17 -7.95 12.42
CA ARG A 378 20.10 -7.59 11.34
C ARG A 378 21.03 -6.43 11.69
N VAL A 379 20.94 -5.92 12.90
CA VAL A 379 21.89 -4.94 13.46
C VAL A 379 23.19 -5.68 13.79
N GLY A 380 24.28 -5.33 13.14
CA GLY A 380 25.59 -5.94 13.37
C GLY A 380 26.07 -6.97 12.34
N GLY A 381 25.34 -7.11 11.20
CA GLY A 381 25.76 -7.91 10.04
C GLY A 381 25.41 -9.41 10.14
N PRO A 382 25.79 -10.23 9.15
CA PRO A 382 25.26 -11.58 8.92
C PRO A 382 25.53 -12.63 10.01
N LYS A 383 26.16 -12.29 11.13
CA LYS A 383 26.38 -13.20 12.25
C LYS A 383 25.15 -13.46 13.13
N SER A 384 24.11 -12.62 13.08
CA SER A 384 22.93 -12.75 13.94
C SER A 384 21.85 -13.72 13.41
N ALA A 385 21.90 -14.06 12.12
CA ALA A 385 20.90 -14.95 11.49
C ALA A 385 20.88 -16.41 12.02
N ARG A 386 21.87 -16.79 12.85
CA ARG A 386 21.94 -18.16 13.41
C ARG A 386 21.10 -18.37 14.68
N SER A 387 20.62 -17.33 15.35
CA SER A 387 19.87 -17.49 16.61
C SER A 387 18.36 -17.67 16.42
N GLY A 388 17.77 -17.14 15.32
CA GLY A 388 16.33 -17.27 15.04
C GLY A 388 15.89 -18.71 14.72
N ALA A 389 16.76 -19.50 14.06
CA ALA A 389 16.46 -20.90 13.73
C ALA A 389 16.37 -21.83 14.96
N LYS A 390 16.95 -21.42 16.10
CA LYS A 390 16.92 -22.22 17.34
C LYS A 390 15.63 -21.97 18.13
N ARG A 391 15.07 -20.76 18.10
CA ARG A 391 13.81 -20.46 18.79
C ARG A 391 12.58 -21.09 18.13
N ALA A 392 12.57 -21.21 16.79
CA ALA A 392 11.48 -21.88 16.08
C ALA A 392 11.45 -23.40 16.29
N ARG A 393 12.58 -24.03 16.72
CA ARG A 393 12.62 -25.45 17.10
C ARG A 393 12.20 -25.71 18.53
N ASP A 394 12.35 -24.76 19.44
CA ASP A 394 12.06 -24.95 20.87
C ASP A 394 10.58 -24.65 21.23
N SER A 395 9.81 -24.02 20.32
CA SER A 395 8.38 -23.80 20.51
C SER A 395 7.47 -24.93 19.99
N ALA A 396 8.02 -25.93 19.32
CA ALA A 396 7.29 -27.14 18.94
C ALA A 396 7.37 -28.16 20.09
N ALA A 397 6.41 -28.11 21.00
CA ALA A 397 6.26 -29.16 22.02
C ALA A 397 6.00 -30.51 21.35
N PRO A 398 6.66 -31.61 21.79
CA PRO A 398 6.48 -32.91 21.19
C PRO A 398 5.08 -33.44 21.44
N ALA A 399 4.33 -33.67 20.37
CA ALA A 399 3.07 -34.40 20.44
C ALA A 399 3.32 -35.82 20.94
N LYS A 400 2.64 -36.23 22.02
CA LYS A 400 2.67 -37.59 22.56
C LYS A 400 2.24 -38.60 21.48
N PRO A 401 2.96 -39.74 21.32
CA PRO A 401 2.61 -40.75 20.33
C PRO A 401 1.29 -41.42 20.67
N ALA A 402 0.35 -41.40 19.73
CA ALA A 402 -0.91 -42.12 19.81
C ALA A 402 -0.61 -43.65 19.77
N LYS A 403 -1.17 -44.40 20.75
CA LYS A 403 -1.10 -45.85 20.85
C LYS A 403 -1.81 -46.47 19.63
N LYS A 404 -1.09 -47.32 18.89
CA LYS A 404 -1.62 -48.21 17.84
C LYS A 404 -2.57 -49.25 18.47
N PRO A 405 -3.77 -49.52 17.92
CA PRO A 405 -4.51 -50.73 18.24
C PRO A 405 -3.93 -51.94 17.52
N ALA A 406 -3.84 -53.05 18.24
CA ALA A 406 -3.29 -54.33 17.80
C ALA A 406 -4.14 -54.96 16.67
N ALA A 407 -3.43 -55.49 15.66
CA ALA A 407 -4.01 -56.30 14.60
C ALA A 407 -4.40 -57.67 15.11
N LYS A 408 -5.66 -58.10 14.92
CA LYS A 408 -6.06 -59.51 14.97
C LYS A 408 -6.36 -59.96 13.54
N ALA A 409 -5.49 -60.89 13.10
CA ALA A 409 -5.64 -61.65 11.89
C ALA A 409 -6.78 -62.68 12.03
N LYS A 410 -7.64 -62.85 11.03
CA LYS A 410 -8.27 -64.10 10.67
C LYS A 410 -8.62 -64.15 9.18
N LYS A 411 -8.27 -65.25 8.59
CA LYS A 411 -8.33 -65.74 7.22
C LYS A 411 -9.74 -66.29 6.86
N PRO A 412 -10.00 -66.77 5.64
CA PRO A 412 -11.17 -66.43 4.81
C PRO A 412 -12.15 -67.59 4.57
N ALA A 413 -13.31 -67.33 4.09
CA ALA A 413 -14.15 -68.27 3.30
C ALA A 413 -15.32 -67.55 2.65
N SER A 414 -15.38 -67.49 1.38
CA SER A 414 -16.12 -68.26 0.37
C SER A 414 -17.57 -67.83 0.17
N LYS A 415 -17.85 -67.41 -1.10
CA LYS A 415 -18.97 -67.71 -1.99
C LYS A 415 -20.44 -67.57 -1.52
N ALA A 416 -21.20 -66.74 -2.16
CA ALA A 416 -22.23 -67.13 -3.16
C ALA A 416 -23.28 -66.02 -3.29
N LYS A 417 -23.48 -65.53 -4.49
CA LYS A 417 -24.69 -65.53 -5.34
C LYS A 417 -26.04 -65.26 -4.62
N SER A 418 -26.75 -64.22 -4.98
CA SER A 418 -27.85 -64.23 -5.99
C SER A 418 -28.88 -63.13 -5.68
N THR A 419 -29.16 -62.41 -6.72
CA THR A 419 -30.46 -62.11 -7.32
C THR A 419 -31.53 -61.33 -6.56
N ALA A 420 -31.82 -60.22 -7.15
CA ALA A 420 -33.11 -59.86 -7.76
C ALA A 420 -34.14 -59.08 -6.95
N LYS A 421 -34.53 -57.98 -7.60
CA LYS A 421 -35.91 -57.53 -7.87
C LYS A 421 -36.71 -56.97 -6.67
N THR A 422 -37.30 -55.86 -6.71
CA THR A 422 -38.29 -55.18 -7.51
C THR A 422 -39.08 -54.19 -6.67
N THR A 423 -39.34 -53.03 -7.24
CA THR A 423 -40.60 -52.23 -7.19
C THR A 423 -41.24 -51.88 -5.83
N ALA A 424 -41.65 -50.68 -5.54
CA ALA A 424 -42.73 -49.88 -6.08
C ALA A 424 -42.94 -48.61 -5.22
N LYS A 425 -43.15 -47.50 -5.85
CA LYS A 425 -44.30 -46.60 -5.82
C LYS A 425 -44.97 -46.30 -4.44
N GLY A 426 -45.03 -45.03 -4.13
CA GLY A 426 -46.01 -44.49 -3.20
C GLY A 426 -46.00 -42.95 -3.19
N LYS A 427 -46.93 -42.42 -3.86
CA LYS A 427 -47.46 -41.10 -4.11
C LYS A 427 -48.07 -40.46 -2.85
N SER A 428 -48.18 -39.10 -2.91
CA SER A 428 -49.28 -38.30 -2.34
C SER A 428 -48.97 -37.67 -0.97
N THR A 429 -49.24 -36.41 -0.62
CA THR A 429 -50.15 -35.38 -1.16
C THR A 429 -49.85 -34.04 -0.49
N LYS A 430 -50.20 -32.98 -1.15
CA LYS A 430 -50.31 -31.58 -0.75
C LYS A 430 -51.05 -31.35 0.56
N THR A 431 -50.70 -30.31 1.32
CA THR A 431 -51.71 -29.39 1.88
C THR A 431 -51.15 -27.99 2.03
N THR A 432 -51.82 -27.10 1.38
CA THR A 432 -51.71 -25.63 1.40
C THR A 432 -52.52 -25.10 2.59
N THR A 433 -52.02 -24.10 3.31
CA THR A 433 -52.93 -23.19 4.01
C THR A 433 -52.41 -21.73 3.93
N LYS A 434 -53.23 -20.93 3.29
CA LYS A 434 -53.23 -19.46 3.27
C LYS A 434 -53.92 -18.95 4.53
N THR A 435 -53.47 -17.87 5.13
CA THR A 435 -54.33 -16.91 5.83
C THR A 435 -53.70 -15.51 5.86
N THR A 436 -54.22 -14.69 5.10
CA THR A 436 -54.75 -13.29 5.05
C THR A 436 -54.42 -12.33 6.18
N ALA A 437 -53.93 -11.25 5.72
CA ALA A 437 -53.94 -9.81 6.05
C ALA A 437 -54.79 -9.28 7.24
N LYS A 438 -54.23 -8.27 7.92
CA LYS A 438 -55.02 -7.08 8.33
C LYS A 438 -54.14 -5.83 8.43
N LYS A 439 -54.51 -4.85 7.62
CA LYS A 439 -54.15 -3.43 7.66
C LYS A 439 -54.77 -2.77 8.89
N THR A 440 -54.09 -1.86 9.57
CA THR A 440 -54.72 -0.73 10.23
C THR A 440 -53.85 0.51 10.18
N THR A 441 -54.50 1.59 9.81
CA THR A 441 -54.03 2.94 9.51
C THR A 441 -54.14 3.87 10.72
N ARG A 442 -53.45 5.02 10.62
CA ARG A 442 -53.64 6.31 11.29
C ARG A 442 -52.99 6.48 12.67
N SER A 443 -52.36 7.65 13.04
CA SER A 443 -52.69 9.05 12.65
C SER A 443 -51.51 9.97 13.00
N LYS A 444 -51.51 11.12 12.35
CA LYS A 444 -50.70 12.33 12.58
C LYS A 444 -50.88 12.92 13.99
N SER A 445 -49.83 13.52 14.54
CA SER A 445 -49.94 14.76 15.26
C SER A 445 -48.63 15.55 15.23
N ARG A 446 -48.76 16.82 14.87
CA ARG A 446 -47.78 17.92 14.95
C ARG A 446 -47.53 18.33 16.40
N ARG A 447 -46.30 18.63 16.72
CA ARG A 447 -45.86 19.95 17.21
C ARG A 447 -44.37 20.04 17.03
#